data_4770297d32069dcf519fb6be8871ffe0
#
_entry.id   4770297d32069dcf519fb6be8871ffe0
#
_cell.length_a   1.000
_cell.length_b   1.000
_cell.length_c   1.000
_cell.angle_alpha   90.00
_cell.angle_beta   90.00
_cell.angle_gamma   90.00
#
_symmetry.space_group_name_H-M   'P 1'
#
loop_
_entity.id
_entity.type
_entity.pdbx_description
1 polymer ?
#
loop_
_entity_poly.entity_id
_entity_poly.type
_entity_poly.pdbx_seq_one_letter_code
_entity_poly.pdbx_strand_id
1 'polypeptide(L)'
;TVNLYLRNSWYHNTIKEFIRRGEIGDLAIIRICHMTPGLAPGEGHEYEGPSFHDCGMHYVDISRWYAGCEYKTWHAQAIRMWDYPEPWWLQCHGTFENGVVFDITQGHVYGQLSKDQTHNSYIDVIGTKGIARMSHDFKTAVVELRGVNETHRIEKPYGGKNISTLCDLFADSVRTGVFNSRLPLMRDSAIASEYAWKFLDNARRNE
;
A
#
# COMPACT_ATOMS: atom_id res chain seq x y z
N THR A 1 -0.01 12.26 -15.47
CA THR A 1 0.43 11.38 -14.38
C THR A 1 -0.25 11.73 -13.07
N VAL A 2 -0.13 10.88 -12.07
CA VAL A 2 -0.73 11.02 -10.73
C VAL A 2 0.28 10.65 -9.65
N ASN A 3 0.03 11.07 -8.41
CA ASN A 3 0.92 10.77 -7.31
C ASN A 3 0.57 9.43 -6.61
N LEU A 4 0.82 8.31 -7.26
CA LEU A 4 0.85 6.99 -6.63
C LEU A 4 2.27 6.69 -6.14
N TYR A 5 2.70 7.41 -5.13
CA TYR A 5 4.09 7.54 -4.69
C TYR A 5 4.75 6.22 -4.29
N LEU A 6 3.99 5.23 -3.83
CA LEU A 6 4.54 3.93 -3.46
C LEU A 6 5.24 3.24 -4.62
N ARG A 7 4.72 3.38 -5.84
CA ARG A 7 5.36 2.81 -7.05
C ARG A 7 6.74 3.41 -7.34
N ASN A 8 7.05 4.62 -6.82
CA ASN A 8 8.34 5.29 -7.02
C ASN A 8 9.31 5.10 -5.85
N SER A 9 8.88 4.47 -4.76
CA SER A 9 9.78 4.20 -3.63
C SER A 9 10.80 3.12 -3.97
N TRP A 10 12.02 3.26 -3.45
CA TRP A 10 13.08 2.30 -3.68
C TRP A 10 12.72 0.89 -3.18
N TYR A 11 12.06 0.81 -2.04
CA TYR A 11 11.70 -0.46 -1.40
C TYR A 11 10.63 -1.22 -2.19
N HIS A 12 9.59 -0.56 -2.71
CA HIS A 12 8.59 -1.22 -3.53
C HIS A 12 9.14 -1.63 -4.91
N ASN A 13 10.00 -0.79 -5.51
CA ASN A 13 10.70 -1.16 -6.75
C ASN A 13 11.61 -2.38 -6.54
N THR A 14 12.30 -2.48 -5.40
CA THR A 14 13.13 -3.64 -5.06
C THR A 14 12.30 -4.92 -4.97
N ILE A 15 11.15 -4.87 -4.27
CA ILE A 15 10.24 -6.02 -4.19
C ILE A 15 9.71 -6.40 -5.58
N LYS A 16 9.29 -5.41 -6.39
CA LYS A 16 8.79 -5.68 -7.75
C LYS A 16 9.86 -6.35 -8.62
N GLU A 17 11.11 -5.95 -8.45
CA GLU A 17 12.24 -6.58 -9.16
C GLU A 17 12.45 -8.03 -8.71
N PHE A 18 12.34 -8.34 -7.41
CA PHE A 18 12.40 -9.72 -6.91
C PHE A 18 11.29 -10.60 -7.50
N ILE A 19 10.06 -10.08 -7.57
CA ILE A 19 8.93 -10.76 -8.23
C ILE A 19 9.28 -11.02 -9.70
N ARG A 20 9.74 -10.00 -10.43
CA ARG A 20 10.05 -10.08 -11.85
C ARG A 20 11.17 -11.08 -12.16
N ARG A 21 12.17 -11.18 -11.30
CA ARG A 21 13.30 -12.13 -11.43
C ARG A 21 12.93 -13.56 -11.02
N GLY A 22 11.72 -13.78 -10.51
CA GLY A 22 11.27 -15.09 -10.06
C GLY A 22 11.92 -15.57 -8.75
N GLU A 23 12.53 -14.68 -7.98
CA GLU A 23 13.23 -15.02 -6.72
C GLU A 23 12.32 -15.67 -5.67
N ILE A 24 11.04 -15.33 -5.70
CA ILE A 24 10.04 -15.91 -4.81
C ILE A 24 9.18 -16.98 -5.50
N GLY A 25 9.46 -17.33 -6.75
CA GLY A 25 8.62 -18.20 -7.57
C GLY A 25 7.33 -17.50 -8.03
N ASP A 26 6.23 -18.25 -8.17
CA ASP A 26 4.94 -17.69 -8.50
C ASP A 26 4.35 -16.97 -7.30
N LEU A 27 3.86 -15.75 -7.52
CA LEU A 27 3.24 -14.94 -6.47
C LEU A 27 1.96 -15.63 -5.96
N ALA A 28 1.84 -15.77 -4.65
CA ALA A 28 0.71 -16.45 -4.00
C ALA A 28 -0.09 -15.54 -3.07
N ILE A 29 0.60 -14.75 -2.22
CA ILE A 29 -0.06 -13.94 -1.19
C ILE A 29 0.61 -12.56 -1.11
N ILE A 30 -0.21 -11.52 -0.99
CA ILE A 30 0.21 -10.15 -0.66
C ILE A 30 -0.47 -9.76 0.64
N ARG A 31 0.32 -9.46 1.68
CA ARG A 31 -0.19 -8.95 2.97
C ARG A 31 0.35 -7.56 3.23
N ILE A 32 -0.56 -6.66 3.54
CA ILE A 32 -0.25 -5.25 3.81
C ILE A 32 -0.83 -4.86 5.15
N CYS A 33 -0.01 -4.30 6.01
CA CYS A 33 -0.44 -3.62 7.21
C CYS A 33 0.14 -2.22 7.23
N HIS A 34 -0.71 -1.22 7.38
CA HIS A 34 -0.29 0.15 7.58
C HIS A 34 -1.17 0.79 8.66
N MET A 35 -0.66 0.77 9.87
CA MET A 35 -1.34 1.27 11.05
C MET A 35 -0.52 2.40 11.65
N THR A 36 -1.11 3.57 11.72
CA THR A 36 -0.49 4.77 12.29
C THR A 36 -1.41 5.41 13.32
N PRO A 37 -0.89 6.15 14.29
CA PRO A 37 -1.72 7.03 15.07
C PRO A 37 -2.27 8.12 14.15
N GLY A 38 -3.57 8.34 14.20
CA GLY A 38 -4.21 9.53 13.64
C GLY A 38 -4.23 10.65 14.64
N LEU A 39 -5.08 11.63 14.42
CA LEU A 39 -5.35 12.67 15.41
C LEU A 39 -6.32 12.16 16.48
N ALA A 40 -6.13 12.62 17.71
CA ALA A 40 -7.05 12.34 18.79
C ALA A 40 -8.41 13.06 18.57
N PRO A 41 -9.50 12.58 19.20
CA PRO A 41 -10.78 13.28 19.14
C PRO A 41 -10.65 14.75 19.55
N GLY A 42 -11.27 15.64 18.78
CA GLY A 42 -11.22 17.08 19.01
C GLY A 42 -10.06 17.81 18.32
N GLU A 43 -9.18 17.12 17.62
CA GLU A 43 -8.08 17.72 16.86
C GLU A 43 -8.44 18.11 15.42
N GLY A 44 -9.71 17.92 15.02
CA GLY A 44 -10.29 18.48 13.80
C GLY A 44 -10.30 17.56 12.58
N HIS A 45 -9.70 16.36 12.66
CA HIS A 45 -9.67 15.42 11.53
C HIS A 45 -10.82 14.41 11.52
N GLU A 46 -11.63 14.37 12.57
CA GLU A 46 -12.78 13.48 12.69
C GLU A 46 -13.86 13.72 11.62
N TYR A 47 -13.80 14.84 10.94
CA TYR A 47 -14.73 15.21 9.84
C TYR A 47 -14.14 14.93 8.45
N GLU A 48 -12.90 14.48 8.38
CA GLU A 48 -12.31 14.07 7.11
C GLU A 48 -12.95 12.76 6.61
N GLY A 49 -12.80 12.49 5.34
CA GLY A 49 -13.34 11.28 4.73
C GLY A 49 -12.73 10.00 5.32
N PRO A 50 -13.24 8.82 4.94
CA PRO A 50 -12.77 7.57 5.48
C PRO A 50 -11.28 7.37 5.17
N SER A 51 -10.49 7.03 6.18
CA SER A 51 -9.02 6.91 6.08
C SER A 51 -8.58 5.93 5.00
N PHE A 52 -9.39 4.89 4.74
CA PHE A 52 -9.06 3.90 3.73
C PHE A 52 -9.17 4.45 2.31
N HIS A 53 -10.11 5.36 2.02
CA HIS A 53 -10.17 6.01 0.72
C HIS A 53 -9.05 7.04 0.54
N ASP A 54 -8.70 7.77 1.59
CA ASP A 54 -7.62 8.77 1.56
C ASP A 54 -6.24 8.09 1.42
N CYS A 55 -5.87 7.25 2.38
CA CYS A 55 -4.55 6.62 2.46
C CYS A 55 -4.55 5.18 1.91
N GLY A 56 -5.57 4.40 2.20
CA GLY A 56 -5.67 2.98 1.84
C GLY A 56 -5.64 2.74 0.34
N MET A 57 -6.11 3.69 -0.48
CA MET A 57 -6.04 3.58 -1.94
C MET A 57 -4.60 3.37 -2.46
N HIS A 58 -3.58 3.87 -1.77
CA HIS A 58 -2.18 3.62 -2.14
C HIS A 58 -1.79 2.15 -1.97
N TYR A 59 -2.35 1.47 -0.96
CA TYR A 59 -2.12 0.04 -0.71
C TYR A 59 -2.95 -0.83 -1.65
N VAL A 60 -4.14 -0.38 -2.01
CA VAL A 60 -4.93 -0.97 -3.11
C VAL A 60 -4.15 -0.91 -4.42
N ASP A 61 -3.56 0.23 -4.75
CA ASP A 61 -2.77 0.39 -5.95
C ASP A 61 -1.52 -0.48 -5.97
N ILE A 62 -0.72 -0.46 -4.89
CA ILE A 62 0.55 -1.20 -4.86
C ILE A 62 0.35 -2.71 -4.90
N SER A 63 -0.73 -3.24 -4.28
CA SER A 63 -1.03 -4.67 -4.35
C SER A 63 -1.46 -5.10 -5.76
N ARG A 64 -2.28 -4.29 -6.46
CA ARG A 64 -2.60 -4.50 -7.88
C ARG A 64 -1.35 -4.48 -8.75
N TRP A 65 -0.45 -3.52 -8.50
CA TRP A 65 0.81 -3.41 -9.23
C TRP A 65 1.70 -4.62 -9.03
N TYR A 66 1.74 -5.21 -7.82
CA TYR A 66 2.45 -6.47 -7.58
C TYR A 66 1.77 -7.64 -8.28
N ALA A 67 0.45 -7.80 -8.12
CA ALA A 67 -0.31 -8.89 -8.70
C ALA A 67 -0.34 -8.85 -10.24
N GLY A 68 -0.30 -7.66 -10.84
CA GLY A 68 -0.35 -7.46 -12.30
C GLY A 68 -1.73 -7.69 -12.92
N CYS A 69 -2.79 -7.75 -12.11
CA CYS A 69 -4.17 -7.93 -12.55
C CYS A 69 -5.16 -7.30 -11.56
N GLU A 70 -6.46 -7.41 -11.84
CA GLU A 70 -7.52 -6.79 -11.05
C GLU A 70 -8.00 -7.70 -9.91
N TYR A 71 -8.65 -7.08 -8.91
CA TYR A 71 -9.33 -7.80 -7.82
C TYR A 71 -10.53 -8.57 -8.36
N LYS A 72 -10.70 -9.81 -7.89
CA LYS A 72 -11.81 -10.70 -8.29
C LYS A 72 -12.86 -10.84 -7.19
N THR A 73 -12.42 -11.13 -5.97
CA THR A 73 -13.31 -11.29 -4.81
C THR A 73 -12.76 -10.51 -3.64
N TRP A 74 -13.64 -10.04 -2.75
CA TRP A 74 -13.24 -9.37 -1.50
C TRP A 74 -14.29 -9.50 -0.42
N HIS A 75 -13.83 -9.44 0.81
CA HIS A 75 -14.62 -9.24 2.01
C HIS A 75 -13.91 -8.21 2.87
N ALA A 76 -14.64 -7.23 3.36
CA ALA A 76 -14.09 -6.14 4.13
C ALA A 76 -14.87 -5.93 5.43
N GLN A 77 -14.16 -5.47 6.46
CA GLN A 77 -14.73 -5.00 7.72
C GLN A 77 -14.04 -3.69 8.13
N ALA A 78 -14.77 -2.85 8.82
CA ALA A 78 -14.29 -1.56 9.27
C ALA A 78 -14.69 -1.31 10.73
N ILE A 79 -13.96 -0.39 11.38
CA ILE A 79 -14.30 0.04 12.74
C ILE A 79 -14.35 1.56 12.76
N ARG A 80 -15.46 2.07 13.28
CA ARG A 80 -15.56 3.44 13.75
C ARG A 80 -15.15 3.47 15.20
N MET A 81 -14.26 4.38 15.54
CA MET A 81 -13.86 4.62 16.91
C MET A 81 -14.32 6.01 17.32
N TRP A 82 -14.64 6.15 18.59
CA TRP A 82 -15.24 7.36 19.16
C TRP A 82 -16.49 7.77 18.39
N ASP A 83 -16.74 9.06 18.24
CA ASP A 83 -17.88 9.62 17.51
C ASP A 83 -17.52 9.97 16.05
N TYR A 84 -16.51 9.35 15.48
CA TYR A 84 -16.13 9.61 14.10
C TYR A 84 -17.19 9.13 13.12
N PRO A 85 -17.65 9.97 12.18
CA PRO A 85 -18.69 9.62 11.24
C PRO A 85 -18.26 8.54 10.24
N GLU A 86 -16.96 8.48 9.94
CA GLU A 86 -16.38 7.53 8.99
C GLU A 86 -15.42 6.55 9.69
N PRO A 87 -15.25 5.33 9.16
CA PRO A 87 -14.29 4.40 9.72
C PRO A 87 -12.84 4.88 9.49
N TRP A 88 -12.05 4.79 10.54
CA TRP A 88 -10.62 5.12 10.51
C TRP A 88 -9.73 3.87 10.53
N TRP A 89 -10.33 2.71 10.42
CA TRP A 89 -9.69 1.43 10.23
C TRP A 89 -10.53 0.55 9.31
N LEU A 90 -9.87 -0.11 8.37
CA LEU A 90 -10.47 -1.09 7.49
C LEU A 90 -9.49 -2.22 7.20
N GLN A 91 -10.01 -3.45 7.22
CA GLN A 91 -9.35 -4.64 6.71
C GLN A 91 -10.14 -5.18 5.53
N CYS A 92 -9.45 -5.53 4.46
CA CYS A 92 -10.02 -6.19 3.31
C CYS A 92 -9.13 -7.35 2.87
N HIS A 93 -9.73 -8.50 2.58
CA HIS A 93 -9.04 -9.67 2.05
C HIS A 93 -9.83 -10.29 0.90
N GLY A 94 -9.17 -11.08 0.08
CA GLY A 94 -9.80 -11.73 -1.07
C GLY A 94 -8.78 -12.26 -2.08
N THR A 95 -9.19 -12.30 -3.34
CA THR A 95 -8.37 -12.82 -4.43
C THR A 95 -8.31 -11.88 -5.62
N PHE A 96 -7.19 -11.92 -6.33
CA PHE A 96 -7.03 -11.35 -7.65
C PHE A 96 -7.50 -12.34 -8.75
N GLU A 97 -7.66 -11.85 -9.98
CA GLU A 97 -8.08 -12.67 -11.12
C GLU A 97 -7.15 -13.86 -11.40
N ASN A 98 -5.86 -13.70 -11.13
CA ASN A 98 -4.84 -14.76 -11.26
C ASN A 98 -4.76 -15.71 -10.07
N GLY A 99 -5.66 -15.58 -9.08
CA GLY A 99 -5.71 -16.45 -7.89
C GLY A 99 -4.80 -16.03 -6.73
N VAL A 100 -3.99 -14.98 -6.90
CA VAL A 100 -3.20 -14.42 -5.78
C VAL A 100 -4.13 -13.93 -4.69
N VAL A 101 -3.85 -14.30 -3.45
CA VAL A 101 -4.61 -13.86 -2.27
C VAL A 101 -4.07 -12.51 -1.79
N PHE A 102 -4.94 -11.63 -1.33
CA PHE A 102 -4.53 -10.40 -0.66
C PHE A 102 -5.16 -10.24 0.72
N ASP A 103 -4.46 -9.52 1.59
CA ASP A 103 -4.92 -9.03 2.90
C ASP A 103 -4.35 -7.62 3.08
N ILE A 104 -5.22 -6.63 3.16
CA ILE A 104 -4.86 -5.23 3.35
C ILE A 104 -5.53 -4.72 4.62
N THR A 105 -4.74 -4.33 5.60
CA THR A 105 -5.18 -3.62 6.80
C THR A 105 -4.60 -2.22 6.80
N GLN A 106 -5.46 -1.21 6.85
CA GLN A 106 -5.03 0.18 6.94
C GLN A 106 -5.89 0.91 7.97
N GLY A 107 -5.27 1.77 8.75
CA GLY A 107 -5.99 2.61 9.68
C GLY A 107 -5.12 3.64 10.38
N HIS A 108 -5.80 4.65 10.90
CA HIS A 108 -5.24 5.73 11.71
C HIS A 108 -5.71 5.66 13.17
N VAL A 109 -6.00 4.46 13.66
CA VAL A 109 -6.45 4.18 15.03
C VAL A 109 -5.44 3.29 15.78
N TYR A 110 -4.20 3.77 15.84
CA TYR A 110 -3.09 3.01 16.40
C TYR A 110 -2.43 3.72 17.58
N GLY A 111 -3.18 3.79 18.68
CA GLY A 111 -2.66 4.31 19.94
C GLY A 111 -2.51 5.83 20.00
N GLN A 112 -3.44 6.61 19.40
CA GLN A 112 -3.40 8.07 19.38
C GLN A 112 -3.30 8.70 20.78
N LEU A 113 -3.94 8.07 21.78
CA LEU A 113 -3.95 8.53 23.17
C LEU A 113 -2.83 7.90 24.02
N SER A 114 -1.95 7.11 23.41
CA SER A 114 -0.82 6.53 24.12
C SER A 114 0.22 7.59 24.44
N LYS A 115 0.84 7.49 25.60
CA LYS A 115 1.94 8.38 25.99
C LYS A 115 3.08 8.37 24.96
N ASP A 116 3.44 7.17 24.50
CA ASP A 116 4.47 6.95 23.48
C ASP A 116 3.80 6.34 22.25
N GLN A 117 3.56 7.18 21.26
CA GLN A 117 2.92 6.76 20.00
C GLN A 117 3.89 5.91 19.16
N THR A 118 3.33 4.95 18.48
CA THR A 118 4.06 4.08 17.55
C THR A 118 3.25 3.83 16.29
N HIS A 119 3.80 3.08 15.36
CA HIS A 119 3.12 2.66 14.14
C HIS A 119 3.56 1.23 13.78
N ASN A 120 2.79 0.59 12.92
CA ASN A 120 3.12 -0.71 12.35
C ASN A 120 2.89 -0.67 10.85
N SER A 121 3.97 -0.75 10.07
CA SER A 121 3.88 -0.69 8.61
C SER A 121 4.79 -1.73 7.99
N TYR A 122 4.17 -2.69 7.29
CA TYR A 122 4.89 -3.71 6.54
C TYR A 122 4.09 -4.23 5.34
N ILE A 123 4.81 -4.80 4.40
CA ILE A 123 4.26 -5.56 3.28
C ILE A 123 5.02 -6.87 3.17
N ASP A 124 4.30 -7.99 3.22
CA ASP A 124 4.79 -9.32 2.90
C ASP A 124 4.30 -9.74 1.52
N VAL A 125 5.21 -10.12 0.66
CA VAL A 125 4.94 -10.68 -0.66
C VAL A 125 5.47 -12.10 -0.67
N ILE A 126 4.56 -13.07 -0.70
CA ILE A 126 4.85 -14.49 -0.51
C ILE A 126 4.60 -15.22 -1.82
N GLY A 127 5.60 -15.93 -2.28
CA GLY A 127 5.50 -16.77 -3.45
C GLY A 127 5.67 -18.26 -3.13
N THR A 128 5.60 -19.08 -4.16
CA THR A 128 5.70 -20.55 -4.04
C THR A 128 7.09 -21.04 -3.62
N LYS A 129 8.12 -20.18 -3.73
CA LYS A 129 9.52 -20.54 -3.47
C LYS A 129 10.27 -19.58 -2.54
N GLY A 130 9.61 -18.54 -2.07
CA GLY A 130 10.27 -17.54 -1.22
C GLY A 130 9.36 -16.44 -0.77
N ILE A 131 9.93 -15.49 -0.02
CA ILE A 131 9.24 -14.30 0.44
C ILE A 131 10.09 -13.05 0.23
N ALA A 132 9.43 -11.93 -0.02
CA ALA A 132 10.02 -10.61 0.09
C ALA A 132 9.19 -9.79 1.08
N ARG A 133 9.86 -9.10 1.99
CA ARG A 133 9.22 -8.28 3.01
C ARG A 133 9.76 -6.86 2.98
N MET A 134 8.90 -5.89 3.17
CA MET A 134 9.27 -4.50 3.50
C MET A 134 8.66 -4.13 4.83
N SER A 135 9.42 -3.41 5.65
CA SER A 135 8.93 -2.69 6.82
C SER A 135 9.61 -1.34 6.94
N HIS A 136 8.98 -0.38 7.59
CA HIS A 136 9.58 0.93 7.84
C HIS A 136 9.07 1.54 9.15
N ASP A 137 9.86 2.49 9.67
CA ASP A 137 9.56 3.30 10.85
C ASP A 137 9.47 4.81 10.53
N PHE A 138 9.19 5.17 9.28
CA PHE A 138 9.22 6.52 8.70
C PHE A 138 10.60 7.21 8.68
N LYS A 139 11.63 6.60 9.25
CA LYS A 139 13.03 7.05 9.16
C LYS A 139 13.83 6.12 8.28
N THR A 140 13.70 4.84 8.54
CA THR A 140 14.40 3.77 7.85
C THR A 140 13.40 2.81 7.25
N ALA A 141 13.67 2.33 6.04
CA ALA A 141 12.97 1.21 5.43
C ALA A 141 13.91 0.02 5.27
N VAL A 142 13.40 -1.17 5.53
CA VAL A 142 14.10 -2.43 5.40
C VAL A 142 13.38 -3.30 4.38
N VAL A 143 14.13 -3.85 3.44
CA VAL A 143 13.65 -4.87 2.51
C VAL A 143 14.42 -6.15 2.75
N GLU A 144 13.73 -7.24 2.97
CA GLU A 144 14.29 -8.57 3.15
C GLU A 144 13.80 -9.50 2.05
N LEU A 145 14.70 -10.28 1.47
CA LEU A 145 14.42 -11.35 0.53
C LEU A 145 14.91 -12.68 1.12
N ARG A 146 14.06 -13.69 1.07
CA ARG A 146 14.40 -15.11 1.20
C ARG A 146 13.99 -15.78 -0.08
N GLY A 147 14.86 -15.71 -1.09
CA GLY A 147 14.60 -16.18 -2.44
C GLY A 147 15.25 -17.52 -2.73
N VAL A 148 15.02 -18.02 -3.95
CA VAL A 148 15.59 -19.30 -4.41
C VAL A 148 17.09 -19.23 -4.66
N ASN A 149 17.57 -18.09 -5.14
CA ASN A 149 18.97 -17.91 -5.50
C ASN A 149 19.74 -17.12 -4.45
N GLU A 150 19.05 -16.25 -3.73
CA GLU A 150 19.70 -15.30 -2.82
C GLU A 150 18.86 -14.98 -1.60
N THR A 151 19.55 -14.55 -0.55
CA THR A 151 18.97 -13.95 0.65
C THR A 151 19.57 -12.57 0.82
N HIS A 152 18.72 -11.56 0.90
CA HIS A 152 19.15 -10.17 1.05
C HIS A 152 18.46 -9.49 2.22
N ARG A 153 19.17 -8.54 2.83
CA ARG A 153 18.62 -7.52 3.69
C ARG A 153 19.20 -6.16 3.26
N ILE A 154 18.33 -5.28 2.84
CA ILE A 154 18.69 -3.94 2.40
C ILE A 154 18.03 -2.96 3.35
N GLU A 155 18.83 -2.07 3.93
CA GLU A 155 18.35 -1.05 4.86
C GLU A 155 18.82 0.31 4.37
N LYS A 156 17.89 1.25 4.18
CA LYS A 156 18.16 2.60 3.69
C LYS A 156 17.18 3.59 4.30
N PRO A 157 17.45 4.91 4.23
CA PRO A 157 16.46 5.92 4.58
C PRO A 157 15.14 5.67 3.87
N TYR A 158 14.03 5.86 4.60
CA TYR A 158 12.67 5.66 4.07
C TYR A 158 12.39 6.55 2.85
N GLY A 159 12.91 7.80 2.85
CA GLY A 159 12.82 8.69 1.69
C GLY A 159 11.46 9.39 1.53
N GLY A 160 10.53 9.17 2.45
CA GLY A 160 9.21 9.80 2.40
C GLY A 160 8.40 9.43 1.16
N LYS A 161 7.62 10.36 0.65
CA LYS A 161 6.72 10.15 -0.50
C LYS A 161 7.42 10.18 -1.87
N ASN A 162 8.74 10.39 -1.95
CA ASN A 162 9.53 10.41 -3.19
C ASN A 162 8.96 11.33 -4.30
N ILE A 163 8.34 12.44 -3.93
CA ILE A 163 7.70 13.37 -4.86
C ILE A 163 8.72 13.98 -5.82
N SER A 164 9.94 14.25 -5.36
CA SER A 164 11.02 14.74 -6.22
C SER A 164 11.28 13.79 -7.40
N THR A 165 11.39 12.49 -7.13
CA THR A 165 11.56 11.47 -8.19
C THR A 165 10.40 11.51 -9.19
N LEU A 166 9.16 11.66 -8.73
CA LEU A 166 8.00 11.80 -9.61
C LEU A 166 8.11 13.05 -10.49
N CYS A 167 8.49 14.19 -9.90
CA CYS A 167 8.68 15.45 -10.64
C CYS A 167 9.79 15.33 -11.69
N ASP A 168 10.91 14.69 -11.34
CA ASP A 168 12.04 14.49 -12.26
C ASP A 168 11.63 13.62 -13.46
N LEU A 169 10.94 12.50 -13.22
CA LEU A 169 10.44 11.63 -14.28
C LEU A 169 9.41 12.34 -15.16
N PHE A 170 8.57 13.18 -14.59
CA PHE A 170 7.60 13.97 -15.33
C PHE A 170 8.28 15.04 -16.19
N ALA A 171 9.20 15.81 -15.60
CA ALA A 171 9.96 16.83 -16.33
C ALA A 171 10.77 16.23 -17.49
N ASP A 172 11.35 15.06 -17.27
CA ASP A 172 12.08 14.30 -18.30
C ASP A 172 11.16 13.91 -19.46
N SER A 173 9.94 13.43 -19.13
CA SER A 173 8.94 13.07 -20.15
C SER A 173 8.51 14.29 -20.98
N VAL A 174 8.33 15.44 -20.35
CA VAL A 174 8.00 16.70 -21.05
C VAL A 174 9.15 17.14 -21.95
N ARG A 175 10.40 17.11 -21.44
CA ARG A 175 11.58 17.55 -22.16
C ARG A 175 11.90 16.67 -23.38
N THR A 176 11.71 15.37 -23.26
CA THR A 176 12.05 14.39 -24.32
C THR A 176 10.88 14.12 -25.27
N GLY A 177 9.65 14.49 -24.92
CA GLY A 177 8.43 14.08 -25.63
C GLY A 177 8.10 12.60 -25.51
N VAL A 178 8.81 11.84 -24.66
CA VAL A 178 8.61 10.40 -24.43
C VAL A 178 8.06 10.17 -23.03
N PHE A 179 6.89 9.57 -22.94
CA PHE A 179 6.28 9.26 -21.63
C PHE A 179 7.11 8.19 -20.89
N ASN A 180 7.55 8.51 -19.68
CA ASN A 180 8.30 7.57 -18.85
C ASN A 180 7.37 6.51 -18.26
N SER A 181 7.62 5.24 -18.56
CA SER A 181 6.79 4.10 -18.13
C SER A 181 6.73 3.89 -16.61
N ARG A 182 7.59 4.53 -15.84
CA ARG A 182 7.54 4.51 -14.37
C ARG A 182 6.49 5.49 -13.79
N LEU A 183 5.98 6.40 -14.60
CA LEU A 183 4.95 7.34 -14.16
C LEU A 183 3.59 6.62 -14.09
N PRO A 184 2.89 6.67 -12.94
CA PRO A 184 1.53 6.16 -12.85
C PRO A 184 0.58 6.98 -13.72
N LEU A 185 -0.39 6.32 -14.30
CA LEU A 185 -1.42 6.96 -15.11
C LEU A 185 -2.62 7.40 -14.25
N MET A 186 -3.38 8.38 -14.73
CA MET A 186 -4.65 8.78 -14.14
C MET A 186 -5.61 7.59 -13.99
N ARG A 187 -5.60 6.68 -14.96
CA ARG A 187 -6.39 5.44 -14.92
C ARG A 187 -6.03 4.56 -13.72
N ASP A 188 -4.75 4.45 -13.35
CA ASP A 188 -4.32 3.65 -12.20
C ASP A 188 -4.92 4.19 -10.91
N SER A 189 -4.91 5.52 -10.73
CA SER A 189 -5.50 6.19 -9.57
C SER A 189 -7.03 6.04 -9.54
N ALA A 190 -7.69 6.20 -10.68
CA ALA A 190 -9.14 6.04 -10.77
C ALA A 190 -9.58 4.62 -10.37
N ILE A 191 -8.89 3.60 -10.86
CA ILE A 191 -9.17 2.20 -10.52
C ILE A 191 -8.88 1.94 -9.02
N ALA A 192 -7.75 2.43 -8.50
CA ALA A 192 -7.43 2.25 -7.08
C ALA A 192 -8.47 2.91 -6.16
N SER A 193 -8.91 4.11 -6.52
CA SER A 193 -9.98 4.83 -5.81
C SER A 193 -11.31 4.07 -5.88
N GLU A 194 -11.68 3.56 -7.05
CA GLU A 194 -12.91 2.77 -7.23
C GLU A 194 -12.91 1.52 -6.34
N TYR A 195 -11.81 0.76 -6.29
CA TYR A 195 -11.72 -0.40 -5.40
C TYR A 195 -11.70 -0.01 -3.92
N ALA A 196 -11.04 1.08 -3.54
CA ALA A 196 -11.08 1.56 -2.16
C ALA A 196 -12.51 1.86 -1.70
N TRP A 197 -13.34 2.48 -2.56
CA TRP A 197 -14.76 2.66 -2.29
C TRP A 197 -15.55 1.35 -2.25
N LYS A 198 -15.30 0.41 -3.18
CA LYS A 198 -15.96 -0.91 -3.17
C LYS A 198 -15.67 -1.69 -1.88
N PHE A 199 -14.44 -1.61 -1.36
CA PHE A 199 -14.07 -2.25 -0.09
C PHE A 199 -14.78 -1.59 1.09
N LEU A 200 -14.82 -0.27 1.13
CA LEU A 200 -15.53 0.48 2.15
C LEU A 200 -17.04 0.18 2.13
N ASP A 201 -17.67 0.16 0.96
CA ASP A 201 -19.09 -0.16 0.81
C ASP A 201 -19.38 -1.61 1.19
N ASN A 202 -18.45 -2.53 0.94
CA ASN A 202 -18.58 -3.92 1.40
C ASN A 202 -18.48 -3.99 2.94
N ALA A 203 -17.55 -3.27 3.55
CA ALA A 203 -17.44 -3.21 5.01
C ALA A 203 -18.72 -2.65 5.67
N ARG A 204 -19.26 -1.56 5.12
CA ARG A 204 -20.51 -0.94 5.61
C ARG A 204 -21.73 -1.87 5.54
N ARG A 205 -21.77 -2.78 4.58
CA ARG A 205 -22.85 -3.77 4.46
C ARG A 205 -22.70 -4.94 5.43
N ASN A 206 -21.53 -5.11 5.98
CA ASN A 206 -21.21 -6.17 6.94
C ASN A 206 -21.24 -5.68 8.40
N GLU A 207 -21.47 -4.38 8.63
CA GLU A 207 -21.80 -3.80 9.94
C GLU A 207 -23.25 -4.16 10.37
#